data_c46dfbf283d7e27935f58b58a68aee98
#
_entry.id   c46dfbf283d7e27935f58b58a68aee98
#
_cell.length_a   1.000
_cell.length_b   1.000
_cell.length_c   1.000
_cell.angle_alpha   90.00
_cell.angle_beta   90.00
_cell.angle_gamma   90.00
#
_symmetry.space_group_name_H-M   'P 1'
#
loop_
_entity.id
_entity.type
_entity.pdbx_description
1 polymer ?
#
loop_
_entity_poly.entity_id
_entity_poly.type
_entity_poly.pdbx_seq_one_letter_code
_entity_poly.pdbx_strand_id
1 'polypeptide(L)'
;MYIEKINGPEDVKKIEVSELPKLAEEMRHALLIRASKHGGHFGPNFGMVEATIALHYVFDSPKDKIVFDVSHQSHPHKMLTGRKDAYLYEEHYDDVSGYTNPHESEHDFFTVGHTSTSVSLACGLAKARDLNGEDGNVIAVIGDGSLSGGEALEGLDYAAELGGNLIIVVNDN
;
A
#
# COMPACT_ATOMS: atom_id res chain seq x y z
N MET A 1 17.81 -2.94 14.06
CA MET A 1 16.50 -2.30 13.75
C MET A 1 15.56 -3.38 13.24
N TYR A 2 14.25 -3.20 13.38
CA TYR A 2 13.25 -4.13 12.83
C TYR A 2 13.23 -4.07 11.31
N ILE A 3 13.21 -2.84 10.75
CA ILE A 3 13.11 -2.66 9.29
C ILE A 3 14.23 -3.35 8.51
N GLU A 4 15.43 -3.42 9.04
CA GLU A 4 16.55 -4.12 8.39
C GLU A 4 16.30 -5.62 8.21
N LYS A 5 15.43 -6.20 9.05
CA LYS A 5 15.11 -7.63 9.05
C LYS A 5 13.90 -7.98 8.17
N ILE A 6 13.18 -6.98 7.68
CA ILE A 6 12.02 -7.18 6.82
C ILE A 6 12.49 -7.41 5.38
N ASN A 7 12.29 -8.62 4.85
CA ASN A 7 12.57 -8.96 3.47
C ASN A 7 11.28 -9.20 2.66
N GLY A 8 10.16 -9.37 3.35
CA GLY A 8 8.84 -9.53 2.79
C GLY A 8 7.75 -9.34 3.85
N PRO A 9 6.48 -9.29 3.45
CA PRO A 9 5.36 -9.04 4.38
C PRO A 9 5.25 -10.09 5.49
N GLU A 10 5.68 -11.31 5.23
CA GLU A 10 5.69 -12.40 6.22
C GLU A 10 6.60 -12.12 7.42
N ASP A 11 7.61 -11.28 7.26
CA ASP A 11 8.49 -10.89 8.37
C ASP A 11 7.81 -9.89 9.32
N VAL A 12 6.87 -9.09 8.83
CA VAL A 12 6.08 -8.17 9.65
C VAL A 12 5.25 -8.96 10.67
N LYS A 13 4.67 -10.09 10.26
CA LYS A 13 3.83 -10.94 11.10
C LYS A 13 4.59 -11.65 12.23
N LYS A 14 5.92 -11.70 12.16
CA LYS A 14 6.80 -12.28 13.20
C LYS A 14 7.12 -11.30 14.32
N ILE A 15 6.75 -10.03 14.16
CA ILE A 15 6.97 -8.98 15.16
C ILE A 15 5.83 -9.00 16.17
N GLU A 16 6.15 -8.98 17.45
CA GLU A 16 5.13 -8.84 18.49
C GLU A 16 4.37 -7.53 18.34
N VAL A 17 3.04 -7.56 18.52
CA VAL A 17 2.17 -6.39 18.32
C VAL A 17 2.64 -5.17 19.12
N SER A 18 3.12 -5.39 20.35
CA SER A 18 3.68 -4.34 21.22
C SER A 18 4.94 -3.67 20.67
N GLU A 19 5.62 -4.28 19.71
CA GLU A 19 6.84 -3.79 19.08
C GLU A 19 6.59 -3.11 17.72
N LEU A 20 5.40 -3.27 17.14
CA LEU A 20 5.05 -2.63 15.85
C LEU A 20 5.19 -1.09 15.87
N PRO A 21 4.93 -0.38 16.97
CA PRO A 21 5.22 1.06 17.06
C PRO A 21 6.69 1.41 16.83
N LYS A 22 7.62 0.55 17.25
CA LYS A 22 9.05 0.77 16.99
C LYS A 22 9.40 0.60 15.50
N LEU A 23 8.79 -0.40 14.84
CA LEU A 23 8.91 -0.52 13.39
C LEU A 23 8.40 0.74 12.69
N ALA A 24 7.25 1.27 13.12
CA ALA A 24 6.69 2.50 12.55
C ALA A 24 7.63 3.71 12.70
N GLU A 25 8.27 3.88 13.87
CA GLU A 25 9.27 4.93 14.09
C GLU A 25 10.49 4.76 13.18
N GLU A 26 11.01 3.54 13.06
CA GLU A 26 12.13 3.23 12.16
C GLU A 26 11.82 3.53 10.70
N MET A 27 10.61 3.16 10.23
CA MET A 27 10.14 3.45 8.88
C MET A 27 9.99 4.95 8.64
N ARG A 28 9.40 5.70 9.59
CA ARG A 28 9.31 7.16 9.49
C ARG A 28 10.67 7.83 9.42
N HIS A 29 11.62 7.37 10.24
CA HIS A 29 12.97 7.89 10.22
C HIS A 29 13.63 7.69 8.86
N ALA A 30 13.55 6.48 8.29
CA ALA A 30 14.07 6.17 6.97
C ALA A 30 13.42 7.04 5.87
N LEU A 31 12.09 7.18 5.90
CA LEU A 31 11.35 8.05 4.98
C LEU A 31 11.81 9.52 5.10
N LEU A 32 12.02 10.01 6.32
CA LEU A 32 12.49 11.38 6.57
C LEU A 32 13.86 11.62 5.97
N ILE A 33 14.80 10.71 6.22
CA ILE A 33 16.17 10.83 5.69
C ILE A 33 16.16 10.80 4.17
N ARG A 34 15.47 9.82 3.58
CA ARG A 34 15.36 9.72 2.13
C ARG A 34 14.73 10.98 1.53
N ALA A 35 13.59 11.43 2.06
CA ALA A 35 12.89 12.62 1.54
C ALA A 35 13.74 13.90 1.66
N SER A 36 14.55 14.03 2.71
CA SER A 36 15.44 15.19 2.89
C SER A 36 16.56 15.26 1.84
N LYS A 37 16.96 14.10 1.31
CA LYS A 37 18.07 13.99 0.34
C LYS A 37 17.59 13.88 -1.11
N HIS A 38 16.50 13.16 -1.31
CA HIS A 38 16.02 12.74 -2.63
C HIS A 38 14.71 13.40 -3.05
N GLY A 39 13.96 13.96 -2.07
CA GLY A 39 12.64 14.54 -2.33
C GLY A 39 11.53 13.48 -2.40
N GLY A 40 10.38 13.85 -2.97
CA GLY A 40 9.20 12.99 -3.11
C GLY A 40 8.02 13.41 -2.23
N HIS A 41 6.98 12.58 -2.22
CA HIS A 41 5.78 12.79 -1.41
C HIS A 41 6.05 12.45 0.06
N PHE A 42 5.98 13.45 0.92
CA PHE A 42 6.35 13.33 2.32
C PHE A 42 5.14 13.06 3.23
N GLY A 43 4.24 14.04 3.33
CA GLY A 43 3.08 13.98 4.24
C GLY A 43 2.22 12.72 4.08
N PRO A 44 1.78 12.37 2.87
CA PRO A 44 0.93 11.20 2.65
C PRO A 44 1.55 9.89 3.11
N ASN A 45 2.87 9.73 2.95
CA ASN A 45 3.57 8.52 3.39
C ASN A 45 3.66 8.42 4.91
N PHE A 46 3.85 9.55 5.59
CA PHE A 46 3.89 9.59 7.06
C PHE A 46 2.56 9.20 7.69
N GLY A 47 1.44 9.64 7.10
CA GLY A 47 0.09 9.31 7.57
C GLY A 47 -0.29 7.84 7.36
N MET A 48 0.40 7.13 6.46
CA MET A 48 0.07 5.75 6.10
C MET A 48 0.96 4.68 6.73
N VAL A 49 1.93 5.03 7.56
CA VAL A 49 2.90 4.06 8.09
C VAL A 49 2.20 2.98 8.91
N GLU A 50 1.45 3.35 9.96
CA GLU A 50 0.78 2.38 10.83
C GLU A 50 -0.30 1.60 10.10
N ALA A 51 -1.10 2.27 9.26
CA ALA A 51 -2.13 1.61 8.47
C ALA A 51 -1.51 0.56 7.54
N THR A 52 -0.39 0.88 6.89
CA THR A 52 0.31 -0.06 6.00
C THR A 52 0.92 -1.23 6.79
N ILE A 53 1.52 -0.98 7.95
CA ILE A 53 2.00 -2.06 8.83
C ILE A 53 0.85 -2.97 9.23
N ALA A 54 -0.31 -2.41 9.64
CA ALA A 54 -1.47 -3.18 10.03
C ALA A 54 -2.03 -4.03 8.87
N LEU A 55 -2.08 -3.47 7.66
CA LEU A 55 -2.50 -4.20 6.46
C LEU A 55 -1.58 -5.40 6.20
N HIS A 56 -0.26 -5.22 6.24
CA HIS A 56 0.69 -6.33 6.05
C HIS A 56 0.80 -7.29 7.23
N TYR A 57 0.39 -6.86 8.41
CA TYR A 57 0.28 -7.74 9.58
C TYR A 57 -0.91 -8.69 9.47
N VAL A 58 -2.04 -8.21 8.94
CA VAL A 58 -3.30 -8.97 8.85
C VAL A 58 -3.41 -9.76 7.55
N PHE A 59 -3.12 -9.14 6.42
CA PHE A 59 -3.32 -9.71 5.09
C PHE A 59 -2.05 -10.33 4.50
N ASP A 60 -2.23 -11.30 3.60
CA ASP A 60 -1.15 -12.08 2.97
C ASP A 60 -0.89 -11.59 1.53
N SER A 61 -0.23 -10.45 1.38
CA SER A 61 0.18 -9.97 0.04
C SER A 61 1.30 -10.86 -0.53
N PRO A 62 1.28 -11.25 -1.84
CA PRO A 62 0.40 -10.75 -2.90
C PRO A 62 -0.91 -11.53 -3.09
N LYS A 63 -1.17 -12.60 -2.30
CA LYS A 63 -2.45 -13.34 -2.36
C LYS A 63 -3.61 -12.40 -2.08
N ASP A 64 -3.54 -11.65 -0.99
CA ASP A 64 -4.43 -10.52 -0.71
C ASP A 64 -3.92 -9.30 -1.47
N LYS A 65 -4.77 -8.70 -2.28
CA LYS A 65 -4.40 -7.65 -3.21
C LYS A 65 -4.71 -6.27 -2.63
N ILE A 66 -3.68 -5.42 -2.48
CA ILE A 66 -3.82 -4.06 -1.95
C ILE A 66 -3.62 -3.07 -3.09
N VAL A 67 -4.62 -2.24 -3.35
CA VAL A 67 -4.60 -1.19 -4.39
C VAL A 67 -4.61 0.17 -3.72
N PHE A 68 -3.56 0.95 -3.93
CA PHE A 68 -3.44 2.30 -3.40
C PHE A 68 -3.93 3.34 -4.41
N ASP A 69 -4.82 4.23 -3.99
CA ASP A 69 -5.26 5.35 -4.83
C ASP A 69 -4.12 6.32 -5.07
N VAL A 70 -3.96 6.84 -6.29
CA VAL A 70 -2.77 7.60 -6.71
C VAL A 70 -1.47 6.81 -6.54
N SER A 71 -1.34 6.11 -5.44
CA SER A 71 -0.21 5.32 -4.96
C SER A 71 1.05 6.12 -4.54
N HIS A 72 0.95 7.44 -4.43
CA HIS A 72 2.03 8.30 -3.93
C HIS A 72 2.33 8.10 -2.43
N GLN A 73 1.42 7.45 -1.69
CA GLN A 73 1.55 7.07 -0.27
C GLN A 73 2.00 5.61 -0.10
N SER A 74 2.49 4.96 -1.16
CA SER A 74 2.86 3.53 -1.14
C SER A 74 4.29 3.25 -0.69
N HIS A 75 5.07 4.26 -0.30
CA HIS A 75 6.45 4.03 0.16
C HIS A 75 6.54 3.08 1.37
N PRO A 76 5.68 3.18 2.42
CA PRO A 76 5.65 2.18 3.49
C PRO A 76 5.38 0.76 2.99
N HIS A 77 4.48 0.60 2.01
CA HIS A 77 4.21 -0.68 1.36
C HIS A 77 5.47 -1.23 0.66
N LYS A 78 6.18 -0.40 -0.10
CA LYS A 78 7.43 -0.80 -0.75
C LYS A 78 8.49 -1.25 0.25
N MET A 79 8.62 -0.54 1.38
CA MET A 79 9.55 -0.92 2.45
C MET A 79 9.26 -2.31 3.02
N LEU A 80 7.99 -2.69 3.15
CA LEU A 80 7.55 -3.96 3.72
C LEU A 80 7.49 -5.11 2.69
N THR A 81 7.62 -4.81 1.40
CA THR A 81 7.53 -5.76 0.30
C THR A 81 8.85 -5.94 -0.44
N GLY A 82 9.95 -5.99 0.30
CA GLY A 82 11.27 -6.36 -0.21
C GLY A 82 12.11 -5.22 -0.78
N ARG A 83 11.63 -3.97 -0.77
CA ARG A 83 12.32 -2.80 -1.36
C ARG A 83 12.85 -1.83 -0.30
N LYS A 84 13.07 -2.29 0.94
CA LYS A 84 13.53 -1.44 2.04
C LYS A 84 14.87 -0.74 1.78
N ASP A 85 15.76 -1.38 1.00
CA ASP A 85 17.10 -0.86 0.74
C ASP A 85 17.05 0.47 0.00
N ALA A 86 16.03 0.68 -0.84
CA ALA A 86 15.74 1.96 -1.48
C ALA A 86 15.33 3.10 -0.51
N TYR A 87 15.23 2.80 0.78
CA TYR A 87 14.91 3.77 1.83
C TYR A 87 16.00 3.87 2.90
N LEU A 88 16.82 2.83 3.02
CA LEU A 88 17.88 2.75 4.04
C LEU A 88 19.24 3.21 3.51
N TYR A 89 19.51 3.01 2.22
CA TYR A 89 20.81 3.25 1.62
C TYR A 89 20.72 4.22 0.45
N GLU A 90 21.55 5.26 0.48
CA GLU A 90 21.48 6.37 -0.49
C GLU A 90 21.74 5.91 -1.94
N GLU A 91 22.64 4.95 -2.13
CA GLU A 91 22.95 4.35 -3.43
C GLU A 91 21.79 3.60 -4.08
N HIS A 92 20.72 3.29 -3.32
CA HIS A 92 19.53 2.56 -3.75
C HIS A 92 18.28 3.45 -3.91
N TYR A 93 18.38 4.76 -3.65
CA TYR A 93 17.21 5.64 -3.65
C TYR A 93 16.47 5.68 -4.99
N ASP A 94 17.19 5.45 -6.10
CA ASP A 94 16.63 5.43 -7.45
C ASP A 94 16.11 4.05 -7.91
N ASP A 95 16.24 3.01 -7.09
CA ASP A 95 15.80 1.65 -7.43
C ASP A 95 14.26 1.49 -7.39
N VAL A 96 13.54 2.48 -6.88
CA VAL A 96 12.08 2.48 -6.81
C VAL A 96 11.49 3.77 -7.33
N SER A 97 10.36 3.65 -8.03
CA SER A 97 9.56 4.82 -8.45
C SER A 97 8.75 5.40 -7.30
N GLY A 98 8.21 6.59 -7.50
CA GLY A 98 7.36 7.28 -6.51
C GLY A 98 5.95 6.69 -6.37
N TYR A 99 5.57 5.70 -7.20
CA TYR A 99 4.24 5.10 -7.29
C TYR A 99 4.35 3.58 -7.31
N THR A 100 3.23 2.86 -7.14
CA THR A 100 3.21 1.41 -7.36
C THR A 100 3.57 1.07 -8.79
N ASN A 101 4.34 0.00 -8.97
CA ASN A 101 4.82 -0.42 -10.28
C ASN A 101 4.97 -1.95 -10.34
N PRO A 102 4.13 -2.64 -11.14
CA PRO A 102 4.20 -4.10 -11.30
C PRO A 102 5.55 -4.62 -11.84
N HIS A 103 6.36 -3.76 -12.46
CA HIS A 103 7.71 -4.14 -12.89
C HIS A 103 8.75 -4.14 -11.75
N GLU A 104 8.41 -3.52 -10.61
CA GLU A 104 9.27 -3.53 -9.42
C GLU A 104 8.96 -4.71 -8.49
N SER A 105 7.69 -5.11 -8.39
CA SER A 105 7.27 -6.09 -7.40
C SER A 105 5.94 -6.74 -7.76
N GLU A 106 5.80 -8.04 -7.46
CA GLU A 106 4.55 -8.78 -7.56
C GLU A 106 3.47 -8.31 -6.57
N HIS A 107 3.83 -7.50 -5.59
CA HIS A 107 2.91 -6.89 -4.63
C HIS A 107 2.23 -5.63 -5.19
N ASP A 108 2.68 -5.10 -6.32
CA ASP A 108 2.11 -3.94 -7.00
C ASP A 108 1.29 -4.41 -8.20
N PHE A 109 -0.03 -4.19 -8.20
CA PHE A 109 -0.92 -4.73 -9.24
C PHE A 109 -1.12 -3.78 -10.40
N PHE A 110 -0.93 -2.47 -10.19
CA PHE A 110 -1.14 -1.44 -11.19
C PHE A 110 -0.06 -0.35 -11.10
N THR A 111 0.25 0.25 -12.25
CA THR A 111 0.93 1.54 -12.28
C THR A 111 -0.14 2.62 -12.14
N VAL A 112 -0.27 3.22 -10.96
CA VAL A 112 -1.27 4.24 -10.65
C VAL A 112 -0.58 5.58 -10.43
N GLY A 113 -1.24 6.66 -10.72
CA GLY A 113 -0.80 8.04 -10.51
C GLY A 113 -1.99 9.00 -10.53
N HIS A 114 -3.18 8.50 -10.89
CA HIS A 114 -4.41 9.28 -10.94
C HIS A 114 -5.28 9.07 -9.71
N THR A 115 -5.90 10.15 -9.22
CA THR A 115 -6.85 10.12 -8.10
C THR A 115 -8.14 9.38 -8.45
N SER A 116 -8.84 8.88 -7.43
CA SER A 116 -10.20 8.32 -7.51
C SER A 116 -10.30 6.96 -8.21
N THR A 117 -9.20 6.29 -8.54
CA THR A 117 -9.19 5.07 -9.37
C THR A 117 -9.15 3.76 -8.58
N SER A 118 -8.69 3.79 -7.33
CA SER A 118 -8.39 2.57 -6.57
C SER A 118 -9.60 1.67 -6.35
N VAL A 119 -10.78 2.26 -6.08
CA VAL A 119 -12.00 1.49 -5.81
C VAL A 119 -12.44 0.74 -7.08
N SER A 120 -12.47 1.41 -8.23
CA SER A 120 -12.83 0.79 -9.52
C SER A 120 -11.85 -0.34 -9.90
N LEU A 121 -10.54 -0.10 -9.73
CA LEU A 121 -9.50 -1.11 -9.98
C LEU A 121 -9.65 -2.32 -9.05
N ALA A 122 -9.90 -2.08 -7.77
CA ALA A 122 -10.13 -3.13 -6.78
C ALA A 122 -11.42 -3.92 -7.06
N CYS A 123 -12.48 -3.27 -7.52
CA CYS A 123 -13.70 -3.94 -7.99
C CYS A 123 -13.40 -4.91 -9.14
N GLY A 124 -12.56 -4.49 -10.09
CA GLY A 124 -12.13 -5.37 -11.19
C GLY A 124 -11.38 -6.61 -10.71
N LEU A 125 -10.45 -6.43 -9.77
CA LEU A 125 -9.71 -7.55 -9.14
C LEU A 125 -10.62 -8.47 -8.33
N ALA A 126 -11.55 -7.92 -7.55
CA ALA A 126 -12.51 -8.70 -6.77
C ALA A 126 -13.43 -9.52 -7.70
N LYS A 127 -13.93 -8.90 -8.77
CA LYS A 127 -14.73 -9.59 -9.76
C LYS A 127 -13.97 -10.70 -10.47
N ALA A 128 -12.71 -10.47 -10.86
CA ALA A 128 -11.86 -11.47 -11.49
C ALA A 128 -11.61 -12.66 -10.54
N ARG A 129 -11.26 -12.39 -9.27
CA ARG A 129 -11.10 -13.41 -8.22
C ARG A 129 -12.36 -14.29 -8.13
N ASP A 130 -13.52 -13.67 -8.00
CA ASP A 130 -14.79 -14.40 -7.82
C ASP A 130 -15.15 -15.25 -9.06
N LEU A 131 -14.92 -14.73 -10.27
CA LEU A 131 -15.15 -15.47 -11.51
C LEU A 131 -14.20 -16.65 -11.69
N ASN A 132 -12.96 -16.52 -11.20
CA ASN A 132 -11.95 -17.59 -11.25
C ASN A 132 -12.12 -18.60 -10.10
N GLY A 133 -12.95 -18.32 -9.11
CA GLY A 133 -13.07 -19.15 -7.91
C GLY A 133 -11.81 -19.10 -7.04
N GLU A 134 -11.07 -17.99 -7.07
CA GLU A 134 -9.87 -17.78 -6.28
C GLU A 134 -10.22 -17.29 -4.88
N ASP A 135 -9.38 -17.65 -3.91
CA ASP A 135 -9.41 -17.12 -2.55
C ASP A 135 -8.57 -15.85 -2.43
N GLY A 136 -8.79 -15.10 -1.34
CA GLY A 136 -8.03 -13.92 -0.97
C GLY A 136 -8.90 -12.68 -0.87
N ASN A 137 -8.36 -11.67 -0.23
CA ASN A 137 -9.04 -10.39 -0.06
C ASN A 137 -8.56 -9.40 -1.13
N VAL A 138 -9.42 -8.43 -1.45
CA VAL A 138 -9.03 -7.27 -2.25
C VAL A 138 -9.30 -6.02 -1.42
N ILE A 139 -8.29 -5.18 -1.28
CA ILE A 139 -8.31 -4.00 -0.44
C ILE A 139 -8.03 -2.78 -1.30
N ALA A 140 -8.95 -1.82 -1.33
CA ALA A 140 -8.73 -0.49 -1.89
C ALA A 140 -8.35 0.47 -0.77
N VAL A 141 -7.28 1.22 -0.94
CA VAL A 141 -6.86 2.29 -0.02
C VAL A 141 -7.04 3.61 -0.74
N ILE A 142 -7.90 4.49 -0.22
CA ILE A 142 -8.23 5.78 -0.82
C ILE A 142 -8.19 6.89 0.22
N GLY A 143 -7.65 8.06 -0.14
CA GLY A 143 -7.70 9.25 0.70
C GLY A 143 -9.02 10.01 0.55
N ASP A 144 -9.38 10.80 1.55
CA ASP A 144 -10.59 11.63 1.60
C ASP A 144 -10.69 12.57 0.38
N GLY A 145 -9.58 13.21 0.00
CA GLY A 145 -9.54 14.07 -1.17
C GLY A 145 -9.85 13.33 -2.48
N SER A 146 -9.31 12.14 -2.66
CA SER A 146 -9.58 11.29 -3.83
C SER A 146 -11.01 10.76 -3.86
N LEU A 147 -11.59 10.51 -2.69
CA LEU A 147 -12.96 10.01 -2.55
C LEU A 147 -14.01 11.01 -3.07
N SER A 148 -13.66 12.29 -3.20
CA SER A 148 -14.55 13.31 -3.79
C SER A 148 -14.68 13.21 -5.32
N GLY A 149 -13.88 12.40 -5.98
CA GLY A 149 -13.92 12.24 -7.44
C GLY A 149 -15.07 11.37 -7.92
N GLY A 150 -15.65 11.69 -9.08
CA GLY A 150 -16.79 10.97 -9.64
C GLY A 150 -16.52 9.50 -9.87
N GLU A 151 -15.34 9.13 -10.34
CA GLU A 151 -14.95 7.73 -10.54
C GLU A 151 -14.95 6.92 -9.24
N ALA A 152 -14.50 7.53 -8.13
CA ALA A 152 -14.55 6.87 -6.82
C ALA A 152 -16.00 6.61 -6.38
N LEU A 153 -16.91 7.55 -6.61
CA LEU A 153 -18.33 7.39 -6.28
C LEU A 153 -18.98 6.29 -7.14
N GLU A 154 -18.73 6.27 -8.44
CA GLU A 154 -19.18 5.20 -9.33
C GLU A 154 -18.58 3.84 -8.93
N GLY A 155 -17.31 3.83 -8.53
CA GLY A 155 -16.66 2.64 -8.00
C GLY A 155 -17.32 2.12 -6.73
N LEU A 156 -17.73 3.00 -5.81
CA LEU A 156 -18.46 2.64 -4.59
C LEU A 156 -19.85 2.07 -4.90
N ASP A 157 -20.58 2.68 -5.83
CA ASP A 157 -21.88 2.18 -6.26
C ASP A 157 -21.73 0.78 -6.86
N TYR A 158 -20.74 0.57 -7.72
CA TYR A 158 -20.46 -0.74 -8.27
C TYR A 158 -20.00 -1.76 -7.22
N ALA A 159 -19.20 -1.34 -6.26
CA ALA A 159 -18.76 -2.19 -5.15
C ALA A 159 -19.96 -2.73 -4.34
N ALA A 160 -20.99 -1.91 -4.14
CA ALA A 160 -22.23 -2.34 -3.48
C ALA A 160 -22.98 -3.41 -4.29
N GLU A 161 -22.95 -3.32 -5.61
CA GLU A 161 -23.61 -4.30 -6.51
C GLU A 161 -22.83 -5.63 -6.61
N LEU A 162 -21.51 -5.62 -6.39
CA LEU A 162 -20.69 -6.83 -6.51
C LEU A 162 -21.07 -7.93 -5.52
N GLY A 163 -21.52 -7.56 -4.31
CA GLY A 163 -21.90 -8.51 -3.26
C GLY A 163 -20.75 -9.43 -2.78
N GLY A 164 -19.52 -9.16 -3.20
CA GLY A 164 -18.33 -9.93 -2.89
C GLY A 164 -17.49 -9.35 -1.75
N ASN A 165 -16.36 -10.00 -1.45
CA ASN A 165 -15.43 -9.56 -0.41
C ASN A 165 -14.47 -8.50 -0.96
N LEU A 166 -14.84 -7.24 -0.81
CA LEU A 166 -13.99 -6.07 -1.10
C LEU A 166 -13.91 -5.19 0.15
N ILE A 167 -12.71 -4.83 0.55
CA ILE A 167 -12.45 -3.97 1.70
C ILE A 167 -12.03 -2.59 1.18
N ILE A 168 -12.69 -1.54 1.67
CA ILE A 168 -12.33 -0.16 1.31
C ILE A 168 -11.84 0.54 2.57
N VAL A 169 -10.58 0.98 2.54
CA VAL A 169 -9.93 1.73 3.61
C VAL A 169 -9.89 3.19 3.19
N VAL A 170 -10.65 4.02 3.88
CA VAL A 170 -10.63 5.47 3.68
C VAL A 170 -9.66 6.08 4.68
N ASN A 171 -8.63 6.74 4.20
CA ASN A 171 -7.71 7.51 5.01
C ASN A 171 -8.15 8.97 5.04
N ASP A 172 -8.74 9.38 6.15
CA ASP A 172 -9.22 10.74 6.43
C ASP A 172 -8.31 11.35 7.50
N ASN A 173 -7.52 12.36 7.12
CA ASN A 173 -6.54 13.01 7.99
C ASN A 173 -6.52 14.54 7.87
#